data_afc2e20e6786af15dc97e64ef7966320
#
_entry.id   afc2e20e6786af15dc97e64ef7966320
#
_cell.length_a   1.000
_cell.length_b   1.000
_cell.length_c   1.000
_cell.angle_alpha   90.00
_cell.angle_beta   90.00
_cell.angle_gamma   90.00
#
_symmetry.space_group_name_H-M   'P 1'
#
loop_
_entity.id
_entity.type
_entity.pdbx_description
1 polymer ?
#
loop_
_entity_poly.entity_id
_entity_poly.type
_entity_poly.pdbx_seq_one_letter_code
_entity_poly.pdbx_strand_id
1 'polypeptide(L)'
;MACPFCATGQQGLTRNLTTAEIVEQVLAGGRALRRGEIPGGTHAPADERVSNVVFMGMGEPLANYDRVMDAIHRLVDPAPSGMGMSARGITVSTVGLVPRMRDLAQAGLPVTLALSLHAPDDELRDTLVPINQRWPVHEVLDALWHYADRTHRRVSIEYALIRDVNDQAWRAELLADLIGGQLVHVNLIPLNPTPGSQWTASRDEDERTFARILASRGIAVTVRDTRGRQIDGACGQLAITTL
;
A
#
# COMPACT_ATOMS: atom_id res chain seq x y z
N MET A 1 -9.93 4.94 9.13
CA MET A 1 -8.52 5.26 9.38
C MET A 1 -8.25 6.76 9.45
N ALA A 2 -9.05 7.59 8.85
CA ALA A 2 -9.06 9.06 8.98
C ALA A 2 -7.69 9.74 8.74
N CYS A 3 -6.84 9.19 7.85
CA CYS A 3 -5.59 9.84 7.44
C CYS A 3 -5.94 11.14 6.69
N PRO A 4 -5.56 12.32 7.20
CA PRO A 4 -6.06 13.59 6.67
C PRO A 4 -5.49 13.96 5.30
N PHE A 5 -4.38 13.35 4.86
CA PHE A 5 -3.80 13.56 3.53
C PHE A 5 -4.45 12.71 2.43
N CYS A 6 -5.37 11.79 2.78
CA CYS A 6 -6.01 10.85 1.86
C CYS A 6 -7.49 11.20 1.68
N ALA A 7 -7.95 11.38 0.43
CA ALA A 7 -9.34 11.69 0.13
C ALA A 7 -10.31 10.64 0.71
N THR A 8 -9.99 9.35 0.58
CA THR A 8 -10.76 8.26 1.21
C THR A 8 -10.81 8.41 2.73
N GLY A 9 -9.68 8.78 3.36
CA GLY A 9 -9.62 8.99 4.81
C GLY A 9 -10.50 10.12 5.30
N GLN A 10 -10.63 11.19 4.50
CA GLN A 10 -11.47 12.35 4.78
C GLN A 10 -12.97 12.03 4.69
N GLN A 11 -13.37 11.10 3.81
CA GLN A 11 -14.77 10.72 3.61
C GLN A 11 -15.31 9.75 4.69
N GLY A 12 -14.41 9.10 5.44
CA GLY A 12 -14.80 8.10 6.44
C GLY A 12 -15.18 6.75 5.83
N LEU A 13 -15.76 5.88 6.67
CA LEU A 13 -16.15 4.53 6.27
C LEU A 13 -17.65 4.49 5.94
N THR A 14 -17.99 4.08 4.74
CA THR A 14 -19.38 3.78 4.35
C THR A 14 -19.74 2.35 4.74
N ARG A 15 -19.01 1.37 4.23
CA ARG A 15 -19.14 -0.07 4.55
C ARG A 15 -17.93 -0.87 4.11
N ASN A 16 -17.79 -2.06 4.61
CA ASN A 16 -16.87 -3.04 4.08
C ASN A 16 -17.41 -3.70 2.82
N LEU A 17 -16.51 -4.01 1.87
CA LEU A 17 -16.84 -4.82 0.71
C LEU A 17 -16.99 -6.29 1.10
N THR A 18 -17.88 -6.99 0.41
CA THR A 18 -17.98 -8.46 0.47
C THR A 18 -16.85 -9.10 -0.34
N THR A 19 -16.57 -10.37 -0.08
CA THR A 19 -15.61 -11.18 -0.84
C THR A 19 -15.92 -11.14 -2.36
N ALA A 20 -17.20 -11.25 -2.73
CA ALA A 20 -17.62 -11.23 -4.13
C ALA A 20 -17.32 -9.87 -4.80
N GLU A 21 -17.58 -8.76 -4.13
CA GLU A 21 -17.29 -7.42 -4.65
C GLU A 21 -15.79 -7.19 -4.82
N ILE A 22 -14.95 -7.75 -3.93
CA ILE A 22 -13.49 -7.67 -4.06
C ILE A 22 -13.01 -8.46 -5.28
N VAL A 23 -13.46 -9.71 -5.42
CA VAL A 23 -13.09 -10.58 -6.55
C VAL A 23 -13.58 -10.01 -7.87
N GLU A 24 -14.80 -9.43 -7.90
CA GLU A 24 -15.39 -8.85 -9.13
C GLU A 24 -14.55 -7.70 -9.69
N GLN A 25 -13.87 -6.91 -8.86
CA GLN A 25 -12.95 -5.86 -9.35
C GLN A 25 -11.79 -6.48 -10.16
N VAL A 26 -11.23 -7.59 -9.70
CA VAL A 26 -10.15 -8.29 -10.41
C VAL A 26 -10.67 -8.89 -11.72
N LEU A 27 -11.86 -9.48 -11.70
CA LEU A 27 -12.51 -10.00 -12.89
C LEU A 27 -12.85 -8.90 -13.90
N ALA A 28 -13.33 -7.74 -13.43
CA ALA A 28 -13.61 -6.58 -14.26
C ALA A 28 -12.33 -6.07 -14.94
N GLY A 29 -11.24 -5.93 -14.18
CA GLY A 29 -9.93 -5.57 -14.72
C GLY A 29 -9.43 -6.58 -15.77
N GLY A 30 -9.59 -7.88 -15.51
CA GLY A 30 -9.24 -8.93 -16.46
C GLY A 30 -10.10 -8.90 -17.73
N ARG A 31 -11.39 -8.56 -17.62
CA ARG A 31 -12.27 -8.37 -18.80
C ARG A 31 -11.86 -7.14 -19.62
N ALA A 32 -11.59 -6.01 -18.96
CA ALA A 32 -11.16 -4.78 -19.62
C ALA A 32 -9.81 -4.99 -20.34
N LEU A 33 -8.87 -5.71 -19.72
CA LEU A 33 -7.59 -6.06 -20.33
C LEU A 33 -7.81 -6.84 -21.64
N ARG A 34 -8.59 -7.94 -21.60
CA ARG A 34 -8.87 -8.76 -22.79
C ARG A 34 -9.61 -8.02 -23.90
N ARG A 35 -10.41 -7.00 -23.58
CA ARG A 35 -11.13 -6.17 -24.56
C ARG A 35 -10.27 -5.02 -25.10
N GLY A 36 -9.05 -4.83 -24.58
CA GLY A 36 -8.22 -3.68 -24.96
C GLY A 36 -8.78 -2.32 -24.49
N GLU A 37 -9.59 -2.32 -23.44
CA GLU A 37 -10.26 -1.12 -22.91
C GLU A 37 -9.37 -0.34 -21.93
N ILE A 38 -8.15 -0.82 -21.65
CA ILE A 38 -7.24 -0.16 -20.72
C ILE A 38 -6.46 0.93 -21.47
N PRO A 39 -6.64 2.22 -21.12
CA PRO A 39 -5.94 3.32 -21.77
C PRO A 39 -4.41 3.16 -21.66
N GLY A 40 -3.70 3.31 -22.78
CA GLY A 40 -2.24 3.19 -22.85
C GLY A 40 -1.72 1.75 -22.80
N GLY A 41 -2.61 0.76 -22.73
CA GLY A 41 -2.25 -0.64 -22.96
C GLY A 41 -2.02 -0.89 -24.45
N THR A 42 -0.98 -1.64 -24.78
CA THR A 42 -0.90 -2.32 -26.09
C THR A 42 -2.02 -3.36 -26.13
N HIS A 43 -2.55 -3.66 -27.32
CA HIS A 43 -3.51 -4.75 -27.46
C HIS A 43 -2.90 -6.01 -26.84
N ALA A 44 -3.51 -6.44 -25.73
CA ALA A 44 -3.06 -7.61 -25.02
C ALA A 44 -3.25 -8.85 -25.92
N PRO A 45 -2.26 -9.73 -26.06
CA PRO A 45 -2.49 -11.05 -26.60
C PRO A 45 -3.64 -11.75 -25.87
N ALA A 46 -4.35 -12.64 -26.56
CA ALA A 46 -5.50 -13.36 -25.98
C ALA A 46 -5.19 -14.10 -24.67
N ASP A 47 -3.90 -14.36 -24.41
CA ASP A 47 -3.38 -15.03 -23.23
C ASP A 47 -3.04 -14.09 -22.05
N GLU A 48 -3.15 -12.79 -22.22
CA GLU A 48 -2.86 -11.84 -21.14
C GLU A 48 -3.89 -11.94 -20.02
N ARG A 49 -3.37 -12.00 -18.80
CA ARG A 49 -4.14 -12.09 -17.57
C ARG A 49 -3.63 -11.09 -16.55
N VAL A 50 -4.49 -10.73 -15.62
CA VAL A 50 -4.06 -10.00 -14.42
C VAL A 50 -3.02 -10.84 -13.69
N SER A 51 -1.81 -10.35 -13.60
CA SER A 51 -0.67 -11.04 -12.97
C SER A 51 -0.42 -10.57 -11.54
N ASN A 52 -0.76 -9.32 -11.23
CA ASN A 52 -0.56 -8.71 -9.93
C ASN A 52 -1.83 -8.04 -9.44
N VAL A 53 -2.11 -8.17 -8.14
CA VAL A 53 -3.21 -7.51 -7.46
C VAL A 53 -2.66 -6.79 -6.23
N VAL A 54 -3.01 -5.52 -6.08
CA VAL A 54 -2.63 -4.74 -4.90
C VAL A 54 -3.89 -4.28 -4.16
N PHE A 55 -3.96 -4.58 -2.87
CA PHE A 55 -5.00 -4.07 -1.98
C PHE A 55 -4.55 -2.70 -1.46
N MET A 56 -4.54 -1.72 -2.36
CA MET A 56 -4.09 -0.34 -2.12
C MET A 56 -5.11 0.70 -2.63
N GLY A 57 -6.38 0.33 -2.66
CA GLY A 57 -7.47 1.19 -3.08
C GLY A 57 -8.04 2.03 -1.93
N MET A 58 -9.34 1.93 -1.72
CA MET A 58 -10.06 2.67 -0.68
C MET A 58 -10.19 1.85 0.59
N GLY A 59 -9.82 2.43 1.73
CA GLY A 59 -9.97 1.82 3.05
C GLY A 59 -8.75 1.02 3.51
N GLU A 60 -8.95 0.22 4.55
CA GLU A 60 -7.94 -0.60 5.22
C GLU A 60 -8.28 -2.09 5.06
N PRO A 61 -7.52 -2.84 4.26
CA PRO A 61 -7.81 -4.26 4.01
C PRO A 61 -7.89 -5.09 5.29
N LEU A 62 -6.99 -4.86 6.23
CA LEU A 62 -6.95 -5.64 7.46
C LEU A 62 -8.10 -5.33 8.44
N ALA A 63 -8.83 -4.22 8.24
CA ALA A 63 -10.09 -3.98 8.96
C ALA A 63 -11.25 -4.82 8.40
N ASN A 64 -11.11 -5.35 7.18
CA ASN A 64 -12.05 -6.27 6.54
C ASN A 64 -11.42 -7.66 6.36
N TYR A 65 -10.65 -8.10 7.33
CA TYR A 65 -9.71 -9.22 7.25
C TYR A 65 -10.33 -10.48 6.64
N ASP A 66 -11.43 -10.98 7.21
CA ASP A 66 -12.01 -12.26 6.80
C ASP A 66 -12.44 -12.23 5.33
N ARG A 67 -13.05 -11.13 4.87
CA ARG A 67 -13.48 -10.97 3.46
C ARG A 67 -12.32 -10.82 2.51
N VAL A 68 -11.26 -10.14 2.94
CA VAL A 68 -10.02 -10.00 2.16
C VAL A 68 -9.31 -11.35 2.04
N MET A 69 -9.21 -12.11 3.13
CA MET A 69 -8.61 -13.45 3.11
C MET A 69 -9.39 -14.42 2.22
N ASP A 70 -10.72 -14.46 2.33
CA ASP A 70 -11.58 -15.22 1.44
C ASP A 70 -11.37 -14.84 -0.03
N ALA A 71 -11.24 -13.53 -0.32
CA ALA A 71 -10.95 -13.07 -1.68
C ALA A 71 -9.58 -13.52 -2.16
N ILE A 72 -8.54 -13.41 -1.34
CA ILE A 72 -7.19 -13.89 -1.67
C ILE A 72 -7.22 -15.39 -1.99
N HIS A 73 -7.91 -16.22 -1.18
CA HIS A 73 -8.08 -17.64 -1.47
C HIS A 73 -8.74 -17.86 -2.83
N ARG A 74 -9.82 -17.12 -3.16
CA ARG A 74 -10.46 -17.22 -4.49
C ARG A 74 -9.54 -16.80 -5.63
N LEU A 75 -8.61 -15.89 -5.40
CA LEU A 75 -7.63 -15.50 -6.40
C LEU A 75 -6.52 -16.54 -6.58
N VAL A 76 -6.07 -17.21 -5.49
CA VAL A 76 -4.91 -18.11 -5.54
C VAL A 76 -5.27 -19.59 -5.73
N ASP A 77 -6.43 -20.02 -5.27
CA ASP A 77 -6.85 -21.41 -5.42
C ASP A 77 -6.88 -21.82 -6.90
N PRO A 78 -6.53 -23.07 -7.21
CA PRO A 78 -6.57 -23.56 -8.58
C PRO A 78 -8.00 -23.66 -9.12
N ALA A 79 -8.15 -23.63 -10.43
CA ALA A 79 -9.43 -23.89 -11.07
C ALA A 79 -9.95 -25.30 -10.71
N PRO A 80 -11.27 -25.50 -10.54
CA PRO A 80 -12.36 -24.52 -10.75
C PRO A 80 -12.67 -23.65 -9.52
N SER A 81 -12.01 -23.87 -8.38
CA SER A 81 -12.31 -23.19 -7.12
C SER A 81 -11.83 -21.74 -7.08
N GLY A 82 -10.80 -21.41 -7.86
CA GLY A 82 -10.18 -20.08 -7.89
C GLY A 82 -9.58 -19.74 -9.25
N MET A 83 -8.80 -18.65 -9.28
CA MET A 83 -8.21 -18.09 -10.49
C MET A 83 -6.78 -18.60 -10.77
N GLY A 84 -6.18 -19.37 -9.85
CA GLY A 84 -4.82 -19.91 -9.99
C GLY A 84 -3.73 -18.84 -10.00
N MET A 85 -3.95 -17.68 -9.40
CA MET A 85 -2.94 -16.63 -9.31
C MET A 85 -1.84 -17.01 -8.33
N SER A 86 -0.62 -16.57 -8.60
CA SER A 86 0.45 -16.70 -7.59
C SER A 86 0.20 -15.75 -6.41
N ALA A 87 0.17 -16.27 -5.19
CA ALA A 87 0.09 -15.42 -3.98
C ALA A 87 1.23 -14.39 -3.91
N ARG A 88 2.38 -14.68 -4.55
CA ARG A 88 3.52 -13.74 -4.65
C ARG A 88 3.21 -12.50 -5.50
N GLY A 89 2.21 -12.56 -6.38
CA GLY A 89 1.71 -11.44 -7.16
C GLY A 89 0.66 -10.61 -6.41
N ILE A 90 0.34 -10.94 -5.15
CA ILE A 90 -0.64 -10.22 -4.35
C ILE A 90 0.08 -9.41 -3.29
N THR A 91 -0.27 -8.12 -3.18
CA THR A 91 0.21 -7.22 -2.12
C THR A 91 -0.96 -6.77 -1.27
N VAL A 92 -0.83 -6.91 0.03
CA VAL A 92 -1.78 -6.38 1.02
C VAL A 92 -1.12 -5.19 1.71
N SER A 93 -1.71 -4.01 1.57
CA SER A 93 -1.26 -2.81 2.28
C SER A 93 -2.02 -2.65 3.60
N THR A 94 -1.36 -2.09 4.60
CA THR A 94 -1.97 -1.77 5.88
C THR A 94 -1.32 -0.54 6.51
N VAL A 95 -2.10 0.23 7.25
CA VAL A 95 -1.57 1.29 8.12
C VAL A 95 -1.03 0.76 9.46
N GLY A 96 -1.09 -0.58 9.69
CA GLY A 96 -0.50 -1.20 10.86
C GLY A 96 -1.51 -1.69 11.90
N LEU A 97 -2.53 -2.45 11.51
CA LEU A 97 -3.40 -3.16 12.44
C LEU A 97 -2.65 -4.38 12.99
N VAL A 98 -1.81 -4.16 14.02
CA VAL A 98 -0.86 -5.15 14.55
C VAL A 98 -1.46 -6.54 14.80
N PRO A 99 -2.63 -6.73 15.44
CA PRO A 99 -3.19 -8.06 15.62
C PRO A 99 -3.46 -8.76 14.29
N ARG A 100 -3.98 -8.03 13.29
CA ARG A 100 -4.30 -8.59 11.96
C ARG A 100 -3.06 -8.84 11.10
N MET A 101 -1.98 -8.07 11.30
CA MET A 101 -0.68 -8.38 10.68
C MET A 101 -0.14 -9.71 11.21
N ARG A 102 -0.31 -9.98 12.51
CA ARG A 102 0.07 -11.28 13.12
C ARG A 102 -0.81 -12.43 12.62
N ASP A 103 -2.12 -12.21 12.49
CA ASP A 103 -3.03 -13.20 11.90
C ASP A 103 -2.61 -13.53 10.45
N LEU A 104 -2.27 -12.52 9.65
CA LEU A 104 -1.79 -12.71 8.27
C LEU A 104 -0.46 -13.49 8.22
N ALA A 105 0.44 -13.26 9.18
CA ALA A 105 1.69 -14.03 9.29
C ALA A 105 1.44 -15.53 9.57
N GLN A 106 0.34 -15.86 10.23
CA GLN A 106 -0.05 -17.24 10.55
C GLN A 106 -0.83 -17.91 9.41
N ALA A 107 -1.41 -17.15 8.50
CA ALA A 107 -2.25 -17.66 7.42
C ALA A 107 -1.50 -18.52 6.38
N GLY A 108 -0.15 -18.51 6.38
CA GLY A 108 0.68 -19.32 5.50
C GLY A 108 0.66 -18.92 4.02
N LEU A 109 0.07 -17.77 3.69
CA LEU A 109 0.02 -17.24 2.33
C LEU A 109 1.21 -16.32 2.07
N PRO A 110 2.07 -16.59 1.07
CA PRO A 110 3.25 -15.79 0.78
C PRO A 110 2.93 -14.52 -0.03
N VAL A 111 1.92 -13.75 0.39
CA VAL A 111 1.62 -12.43 -0.19
C VAL A 111 2.73 -11.43 0.17
N THR A 112 2.76 -10.27 -0.45
CA THR A 112 3.63 -9.18 -0.01
C THR A 112 2.86 -8.32 0.99
N LEU A 113 3.41 -8.09 2.18
CA LEU A 113 2.87 -7.14 3.13
C LEU A 113 3.53 -5.78 2.92
N ALA A 114 2.72 -4.74 2.75
CA ALA A 114 3.15 -3.36 2.60
C ALA A 114 2.63 -2.52 3.77
N LEU A 115 3.54 -1.93 4.53
CA LEU A 115 3.21 -1.04 5.64
C LEU A 115 3.17 0.42 5.17
N SER A 116 2.02 1.07 5.25
CA SER A 116 1.86 2.50 5.08
C SER A 116 2.35 3.22 6.34
N LEU A 117 3.66 3.56 6.36
CA LEU A 117 4.32 4.11 7.54
C LEU A 117 4.19 5.64 7.62
N HIS A 118 4.60 6.33 6.57
CA HIS A 118 4.51 7.79 6.32
C HIS A 118 5.25 8.71 7.30
N ALA A 119 5.69 8.23 8.45
CA ALA A 119 6.58 8.92 9.37
C ALA A 119 7.40 7.90 10.18
N PRO A 120 8.70 8.19 10.47
CA PRO A 120 9.54 7.31 11.26
C PRO A 120 9.42 7.54 12.77
N ASP A 121 8.71 8.58 13.20
CA ASP A 121 8.50 8.96 14.61
C ASP A 121 7.00 9.02 14.93
N ASP A 122 6.67 8.69 16.19
CA ASP A 122 5.29 8.64 16.65
C ASP A 122 4.63 10.02 16.68
N GLU A 123 5.37 11.09 17.01
CA GLU A 123 4.83 12.44 17.12
C GLU A 123 4.19 12.88 15.79
N LEU A 124 4.90 12.72 14.69
CA LEU A 124 4.36 13.05 13.38
C LEU A 124 3.37 11.98 12.90
N ARG A 125 3.66 10.70 13.15
CA ARG A 125 2.78 9.62 12.70
C ARG A 125 1.40 9.70 13.32
N ASP A 126 1.26 10.12 14.57
CA ASP A 126 -0.04 10.35 15.22
C ASP A 126 -0.89 11.37 14.46
N THR A 127 -0.24 12.35 13.86
CA THR A 127 -0.92 13.39 13.04
C THR A 127 -1.31 12.87 11.67
N LEU A 128 -0.42 12.11 11.00
CA LEU A 128 -0.65 11.63 9.64
C LEU A 128 -1.47 10.34 9.57
N VAL A 129 -1.30 9.47 10.57
CA VAL A 129 -1.92 8.14 10.63
C VAL A 129 -2.49 7.92 12.02
N PRO A 130 -3.67 8.43 12.36
CA PRO A 130 -4.19 8.50 13.73
C PRO A 130 -4.28 7.16 14.48
N ILE A 131 -4.33 6.03 13.77
CA ILE A 131 -4.31 4.70 14.38
C ILE A 131 -2.98 4.40 15.10
N ASN A 132 -1.93 5.20 14.85
CA ASN A 132 -0.64 5.10 15.52
C ASN A 132 -0.75 5.25 17.03
N GLN A 133 -1.70 6.05 17.52
CA GLN A 133 -1.98 6.18 18.96
C GLN A 133 -2.31 4.84 19.63
N ARG A 134 -2.79 3.87 18.87
CA ARG A 134 -3.08 2.52 19.36
C ARG A 134 -1.91 1.56 19.15
N TRP A 135 -1.19 1.69 18.04
CA TRP A 135 -0.04 0.86 17.70
C TRP A 135 1.09 1.76 17.18
N PRO A 136 2.02 2.15 18.06
CA PRO A 136 3.11 3.05 17.72
C PRO A 136 4.10 2.43 16.74
N VAL A 137 4.98 3.26 16.20
CA VAL A 137 5.94 2.90 15.14
C VAL A 137 6.68 1.60 15.45
N HIS A 138 7.20 1.45 16.69
CA HIS A 138 7.94 0.25 17.05
C HIS A 138 7.10 -1.02 16.99
N GLU A 139 5.84 -0.98 17.45
CA GLU A 139 4.96 -2.15 17.44
C GLU A 139 4.56 -2.57 16.00
N VAL A 140 4.30 -1.61 15.12
CA VAL A 140 3.95 -1.93 13.73
C VAL A 140 5.16 -2.45 12.96
N LEU A 141 6.37 -1.95 13.24
CA LEU A 141 7.61 -2.47 12.66
C LEU A 141 7.91 -3.87 13.18
N ASP A 142 7.77 -4.13 14.48
CA ASP A 142 7.94 -5.48 15.05
C ASP A 142 6.98 -6.49 14.40
N ALA A 143 5.72 -6.10 14.19
CA ALA A 143 4.76 -6.95 13.49
C ALA A 143 5.13 -7.17 12.02
N LEU A 144 5.71 -6.16 11.35
CA LEU A 144 6.18 -6.26 9.97
C LEU A 144 7.38 -7.23 9.87
N TRP A 145 8.33 -7.14 10.79
CA TRP A 145 9.49 -8.04 10.83
C TRP A 145 9.06 -9.46 11.17
N HIS A 146 8.16 -9.63 12.13
CA HIS A 146 7.58 -10.94 12.43
C HIS A 146 6.95 -11.58 11.18
N TYR A 147 6.23 -10.80 10.37
CA TYR A 147 5.67 -11.27 9.10
C TYR A 147 6.77 -11.69 8.11
N ALA A 148 7.82 -10.87 7.95
CA ALA A 148 8.94 -11.16 7.07
C ALA A 148 9.64 -12.47 7.45
N ASP A 149 9.91 -12.65 8.74
CA ASP A 149 10.57 -13.85 9.28
C ASP A 149 9.72 -15.12 9.09
N ARG A 150 8.41 -15.02 9.34
CA ARG A 150 7.50 -16.17 9.20
C ARG A 150 7.28 -16.60 7.76
N THR A 151 7.22 -15.64 6.84
CA THR A 151 6.89 -15.92 5.44
C THR A 151 8.12 -16.01 4.53
N HIS A 152 9.29 -15.61 5.01
CA HIS A 152 10.52 -15.44 4.22
C HIS A 152 10.30 -14.54 3.00
N ARG A 153 9.40 -13.55 3.14
CA ARG A 153 9.07 -12.60 2.09
C ARG A 153 9.65 -11.23 2.40
N ARG A 154 10.20 -10.59 1.36
CA ARG A 154 10.51 -9.17 1.45
C ARG A 154 9.23 -8.39 1.67
N VAL A 155 9.23 -7.52 2.66
CA VAL A 155 8.13 -6.59 2.95
C VAL A 155 8.37 -5.25 2.28
N SER A 156 7.35 -4.42 2.24
CA SER A 156 7.41 -3.07 1.67
C SER A 156 6.99 -2.04 2.70
N ILE A 157 7.63 -0.87 2.64
CA ILE A 157 7.20 0.33 3.38
C ILE A 157 6.78 1.36 2.34
N GLU A 158 5.54 1.81 2.45
CA GLU A 158 4.99 2.90 1.65
C GLU A 158 5.14 4.20 2.44
N TYR A 159 5.78 5.20 1.85
CA TYR A 159 6.07 6.47 2.49
C TYR A 159 5.67 7.62 1.57
N ALA A 160 4.53 8.26 1.87
CA ALA A 160 4.10 9.46 1.17
C ALA A 160 5.02 10.63 1.55
N LEU A 161 5.69 11.21 0.57
CA LEU A 161 6.55 12.38 0.78
C LEU A 161 5.71 13.66 0.70
N ILE A 162 5.64 14.37 1.82
CA ILE A 162 4.85 15.58 2.02
C ILE A 162 5.81 16.74 2.28
N ARG A 163 5.74 17.77 1.43
CA ARG A 163 6.61 18.94 1.49
C ARG A 163 6.63 19.58 2.88
N ASP A 164 7.85 19.81 3.39
CA ASP A 164 8.14 20.47 4.65
C ASP A 164 7.48 19.80 5.89
N VAL A 165 6.94 18.57 5.74
CA VAL A 165 6.27 17.81 6.79
C VAL A 165 7.05 16.57 7.19
N ASN A 166 7.36 15.70 6.23
CA ASN A 166 8.04 14.43 6.50
C ASN A 166 9.20 14.11 5.55
N ASP A 167 9.58 15.04 4.68
CA ASP A 167 10.56 14.89 3.61
C ASP A 167 11.99 15.38 3.98
N GLN A 168 12.22 15.75 5.24
CA GLN A 168 13.51 16.23 5.70
C GLN A 168 14.57 15.13 5.74
N ALA A 169 15.83 15.48 5.44
CA ALA A 169 16.96 14.55 5.42
C ALA A 169 17.12 13.76 6.73
N TRP A 170 16.96 14.41 7.89
CA TRP A 170 17.07 13.76 9.19
C TRP A 170 16.00 12.68 9.42
N ARG A 171 14.81 12.81 8.80
CA ARG A 171 13.78 11.76 8.85
C ARG A 171 14.14 10.57 7.97
N ALA A 172 14.83 10.79 6.86
CA ALA A 172 15.37 9.70 6.06
C ALA A 172 16.44 8.91 6.84
N GLU A 173 17.31 9.62 7.58
CA GLU A 173 18.31 8.99 8.45
C GLU A 173 17.64 8.19 9.58
N LEU A 174 16.67 8.78 10.26
CA LEU A 174 15.89 8.09 11.30
C LEU A 174 15.17 6.84 10.75
N LEU A 175 14.55 6.95 9.58
CA LEU A 175 13.92 5.80 8.91
C LEU A 175 14.95 4.73 8.60
N ALA A 176 16.12 5.12 8.08
CA ALA A 176 17.21 4.19 7.77
C ALA A 176 17.72 3.46 9.02
N ASP A 177 17.83 4.16 10.15
CA ASP A 177 18.24 3.56 11.42
C ASP A 177 17.21 2.55 11.94
N LEU A 178 15.91 2.84 11.80
CA LEU A 178 14.83 1.95 12.23
C LEU A 178 14.69 0.67 11.42
N ILE A 179 15.01 0.72 10.11
CA ILE A 179 14.77 -0.41 9.19
C ILE A 179 16.04 -1.05 8.64
N GLY A 180 17.20 -0.53 9.02
CA GLY A 180 18.50 -1.05 8.58
C GLY A 180 18.69 -2.52 8.91
N GLY A 181 19.28 -3.28 7.96
CA GLY A 181 19.54 -4.71 8.11
C GLY A 181 18.33 -5.62 7.86
N GLN A 182 17.15 -5.07 7.60
CA GLN A 182 15.94 -5.83 7.33
C GLN A 182 15.74 -6.08 5.82
N LEU A 183 15.06 -7.17 5.47
CA LEU A 183 14.67 -7.49 4.09
C LEU A 183 13.45 -6.67 3.69
N VAL A 184 13.66 -5.40 3.41
CA VAL A 184 12.62 -4.41 3.14
C VAL A 184 12.86 -3.66 1.84
N HIS A 185 11.79 -3.19 1.21
CA HIS A 185 11.81 -2.24 0.12
C HIS A 185 11.01 -0.99 0.50
N VAL A 186 11.55 0.19 0.28
CA VAL A 186 10.86 1.46 0.55
C VAL A 186 10.34 2.05 -0.75
N ASN A 187 9.04 2.28 -0.83
CA ASN A 187 8.41 3.05 -1.89
C ASN A 187 8.16 4.48 -1.40
N LEU A 188 8.89 5.42 -1.96
CA LEU A 188 8.66 6.84 -1.76
C LEU A 188 7.60 7.31 -2.76
N ILE A 189 6.53 7.92 -2.27
CA ILE A 189 5.39 8.32 -3.07
C ILE A 189 5.22 9.82 -2.93
N PRO A 190 5.62 10.63 -3.95
CA PRO A 190 5.28 12.05 -3.93
C PRO A 190 3.78 12.23 -3.70
N LEU A 191 3.40 13.07 -2.74
CA LEU A 191 2.00 13.23 -2.37
C LEU A 191 1.17 13.69 -3.58
N ASN A 192 0.08 12.99 -3.85
CA ASN A 192 -0.87 13.43 -4.87
C ASN A 192 -1.80 14.50 -4.28
N PRO A 193 -2.09 15.57 -5.03
CA PRO A 193 -3.07 16.56 -4.59
C PRO A 193 -4.41 15.89 -4.30
N THR A 194 -5.01 16.23 -3.16
CA THR A 194 -6.36 15.80 -2.80
C THR A 194 -7.21 17.03 -2.49
N PRO A 195 -8.49 17.06 -2.90
CA PRO A 195 -9.35 18.18 -2.62
C PRO A 195 -9.40 18.48 -1.12
N GLY A 196 -9.23 19.74 -0.74
CA GLY A 196 -9.26 20.18 0.67
C GLY A 196 -8.01 19.86 1.49
N SER A 197 -6.99 19.23 0.92
CA SER A 197 -5.70 19.02 1.57
C SER A 197 -4.87 20.30 1.54
N GLN A 198 -4.30 20.66 2.70
CA GLN A 198 -3.32 21.73 2.80
C GLN A 198 -1.90 21.30 2.39
N TRP A 199 -1.68 20.00 2.20
CA TRP A 199 -0.37 19.41 1.94
C TRP A 199 -0.11 19.24 0.44
N THR A 200 1.16 19.38 0.07
CA THR A 200 1.63 19.27 -1.31
C THR A 200 2.77 18.25 -1.42
N ALA A 201 3.06 17.81 -2.64
CA ALA A 201 4.20 16.94 -2.91
C ALA A 201 5.52 17.59 -2.48
N SER A 202 6.44 16.74 -2.05
CA SER A 202 7.83 17.11 -1.82
C SER A 202 8.46 17.75 -3.05
N ARG A 203 9.54 18.51 -2.86
CA ARG A 203 10.35 19.01 -3.98
C ARG A 203 11.22 17.89 -4.53
N ASP A 204 11.51 17.92 -5.81
CA ASP A 204 12.35 16.90 -6.48
C ASP A 204 13.74 16.75 -5.82
N GLU A 205 14.29 17.84 -5.27
CA GLU A 205 15.60 17.82 -4.59
C GLU A 205 15.52 17.11 -3.23
N ASP A 206 14.42 17.30 -2.49
CA ASP A 206 14.18 16.65 -1.20
C ASP A 206 13.91 15.15 -1.40
N GLU A 207 13.11 14.80 -2.42
CA GLU A 207 12.87 13.39 -2.81
C GLU A 207 14.17 12.66 -3.16
N ARG A 208 15.01 13.30 -4.00
CA ARG A 208 16.31 12.73 -4.37
C ARG A 208 17.25 12.60 -3.19
N THR A 209 17.21 13.58 -2.27
CA THR A 209 18.01 13.55 -1.05
C THR A 209 17.57 12.43 -0.13
N PHE A 210 16.27 12.31 0.11
CA PHE A 210 15.67 11.24 0.92
C PHE A 210 16.01 9.86 0.36
N ALA A 211 15.80 9.65 -0.94
CA ALA A 211 16.12 8.39 -1.61
C ALA A 211 17.63 8.06 -1.53
N ARG A 212 18.50 9.04 -1.72
CA ARG A 212 19.96 8.87 -1.66
C ARG A 212 20.42 8.45 -0.25
N ILE A 213 19.83 9.04 0.80
CA ILE A 213 20.15 8.66 2.19
C ILE A 213 19.79 7.19 2.43
N LEU A 214 18.59 6.77 2.09
CA LEU A 214 18.18 5.37 2.25
C LEU A 214 19.09 4.41 1.44
N ALA A 215 19.35 4.75 0.17
CA ALA A 215 20.22 3.94 -0.69
C ALA A 215 21.67 3.84 -0.15
N SER A 216 22.21 4.92 0.40
CA SER A 216 23.56 4.93 0.99
C SER A 216 23.69 4.03 2.24
N ARG A 217 22.55 3.72 2.88
CA ARG A 217 22.43 2.79 4.01
C ARG A 217 22.08 1.36 3.56
N GLY A 218 22.15 1.08 2.24
CA GLY A 218 21.90 -0.24 1.67
C GLY A 218 20.42 -0.64 1.60
N ILE A 219 19.50 0.31 1.79
CA ILE A 219 18.07 0.06 1.73
C ILE A 219 17.59 0.18 0.29
N ALA A 220 16.89 -0.85 -0.21
CA ALA A 220 16.28 -0.81 -1.52
C ALA A 220 15.14 0.22 -1.54
N VAL A 221 15.24 1.22 -2.41
CA VAL A 221 14.29 2.34 -2.48
C VAL A 221 13.87 2.60 -3.91
N THR A 222 12.61 2.99 -4.10
CA THR A 222 12.06 3.47 -5.37
C THR A 222 11.25 4.72 -5.11
N VAL A 223 11.47 5.77 -5.90
CA VAL A 223 10.55 6.90 -5.99
C VAL A 223 9.51 6.54 -7.05
N ARG A 224 8.25 6.48 -6.68
CA ARG A 224 7.17 6.10 -7.59
C ARG A 224 6.86 7.23 -8.56
N ASP A 225 6.90 6.91 -9.84
CA ASP A 225 6.21 7.71 -10.85
C ASP A 225 4.69 7.49 -10.69
N THR A 226 3.98 8.54 -10.30
CA THR A 226 2.55 8.41 -9.96
C THR A 226 1.71 8.40 -11.21
N ARG A 227 1.28 7.21 -11.61
CA ARG A 227 0.30 7.01 -12.69
C ARG A 227 -1.11 7.31 -12.20
N GLY A 228 -1.98 7.78 -13.09
CA GLY A 228 -3.40 7.99 -12.79
C GLY A 228 -3.73 9.35 -12.16
N ARG A 229 -2.79 10.27 -12.02
CA ARG A 229 -3.06 11.64 -11.50
C ARG A 229 -4.16 12.37 -12.28
N GLN A 230 -4.19 12.18 -13.60
CA GLN A 230 -5.11 12.88 -14.50
C GLN A 230 -6.57 12.41 -14.41
N ILE A 231 -6.79 11.24 -13.79
CA ILE A 231 -8.11 10.63 -13.64
C ILE A 231 -8.49 10.42 -12.17
N ASP A 232 -7.84 11.14 -11.26
CA ASP A 232 -8.01 11.03 -9.80
C ASP A 232 -7.92 9.57 -9.27
N GLY A 233 -7.19 8.73 -9.99
CA GLY A 233 -7.01 7.30 -9.68
C GLY A 233 -5.69 6.97 -8.97
N ALA A 234 -4.88 7.98 -8.64
CA ALA A 234 -3.63 7.77 -7.95
C ALA A 234 -3.84 7.52 -6.45
N CYS A 235 -2.80 6.98 -5.80
CA CYS A 235 -2.83 6.71 -4.37
C CYS A 235 -3.20 7.98 -3.57
N GLY A 236 -4.17 7.86 -2.69
CA GLY A 236 -4.70 8.95 -1.88
C GLY A 236 -5.79 9.81 -2.56
N GLN A 237 -5.97 9.70 -3.87
CA GLN A 237 -6.98 10.49 -4.61
C GLN A 237 -8.36 9.83 -4.70
N LEU A 238 -8.42 8.51 -4.56
CA LEU A 238 -9.68 7.77 -4.68
C LEU A 238 -10.71 8.27 -3.66
N ALA A 239 -11.86 8.70 -4.18
CA ALA A 239 -12.98 9.21 -3.41
C ALA A 239 -14.28 8.71 -4.03
N ILE A 240 -15.33 8.55 -3.21
CA ILE A 240 -16.67 8.30 -3.71
C ILE A 240 -17.19 9.61 -4.30
N THR A 241 -17.28 9.68 -5.61
CA THR A 241 -17.98 10.79 -6.29
C THR A 241 -19.47 10.45 -6.24
N THR A 242 -20.25 11.21 -5.49
CA THR A 242 -21.72 11.13 -5.58
C THR A 242 -22.11 11.68 -6.96
N LEU A 243 -22.59 10.79 -7.83
CA LEU A 243 -23.22 11.17 -9.10
C LEU A 243 -24.57 11.81 -8.84
#